data_a5268b0a18a305815b9a6b6234d2c9ef
#
_entry.id   a5268b0a18a305815b9a6b6234d2c9ef
#
_cell.length_a   1.000
_cell.length_b   1.000
_cell.length_c   1.000
_cell.angle_alpha   90.00
_cell.angle_beta   90.00
_cell.angle_gamma   90.00
#
_symmetry.space_group_name_H-M   'P 1'
#
loop_
_entity.id
_entity.type
_entity.pdbx_description
1 polymer ?
#
loop_
_entity_poly.entity_id
_entity_poly.type
_entity_poly.pdbx_seq_one_letter_code
_entity_poly.pdbx_strand_id
1 'polypeptide(L)'
;MSRLIALFALLLGAPLLAAAQPLVTPAELSARLAEPQLRIVDIRDGRNDAGKTPYEVAHIANALPAPYSKWRGPKDNPGKLPGEEALTTLLRSLGIDAATPVVVVYEGSSSTDFGAAARVYWTLKAAGVKHLSILNGGVKAWRAANLPLSTEVPTVAPSTFTVKIDPALVATQDEVASVIGKESVRLLDARPAGFFLGETRHAAAKTPGTLAGAKNVDHAVWFAPGSSALLPAADVQRIAQASGVQTDQPTVSFCNTGHWAATNWFVLSEVLGQKDVKLYPESTVGWSQAGLPMTNVPTRLAQFWLQLKEATGNL
;
A
#
# COMPACT_ATOMS: atom_id res chain seq x y z
N MET A 1 6.15 -40.59 -59.41
CA MET A 1 5.80 -40.85 -58.01
C MET A 1 6.48 -39.76 -57.15
N SER A 2 5.85 -38.60 -56.98
CA SER A 2 6.41 -37.48 -56.22
C SER A 2 5.82 -37.49 -54.82
N ARG A 3 6.66 -37.62 -53.80
CA ARG A 3 6.27 -37.55 -52.39
C ARG A 3 6.30 -36.10 -51.92
N LEU A 4 5.13 -35.51 -51.66
CA LEU A 4 5.02 -34.24 -50.93
C LEU A 4 5.31 -34.49 -49.43
N ILE A 5 6.34 -33.84 -48.93
CA ILE A 5 6.62 -33.78 -47.49
C ILE A 5 5.92 -32.51 -46.97
N ALA A 6 4.86 -32.68 -46.19
CA ALA A 6 4.19 -31.57 -45.51
C ALA A 6 4.99 -31.22 -44.23
N LEU A 7 5.60 -30.04 -44.20
CA LEU A 7 6.24 -29.48 -43.03
C LEU A 7 5.16 -28.84 -42.12
N PHE A 8 4.87 -29.51 -41.01
CA PHE A 8 4.04 -28.90 -39.93
C PHE A 8 4.92 -27.97 -39.11
N ALA A 9 4.78 -26.67 -39.32
CA ALA A 9 5.40 -25.66 -38.45
C ALA A 9 4.59 -25.57 -37.14
N LEU A 10 5.14 -26.10 -36.05
CA LEU A 10 4.64 -25.86 -34.69
C LEU A 10 4.91 -24.40 -34.34
N LEU A 11 3.91 -23.55 -34.44
CA LEU A 11 3.94 -22.21 -33.85
C LEU A 11 3.85 -22.38 -32.32
N LEU A 12 4.99 -22.38 -31.65
CA LEU A 12 5.12 -22.19 -30.22
C LEU A 12 4.70 -20.73 -29.92
N GLY A 13 3.43 -20.54 -29.64
CA GLY A 13 2.93 -19.27 -29.08
C GLY A 13 3.58 -19.05 -27.72
N ALA A 14 4.54 -18.12 -27.65
CA ALA A 14 5.01 -17.62 -26.36
C ALA A 14 3.81 -17.04 -25.60
N PRO A 15 3.57 -17.42 -24.33
CA PRO A 15 2.51 -16.80 -23.55
C PRO A 15 2.84 -15.30 -23.47
N LEU A 16 1.97 -14.46 -24.03
CA LEU A 16 1.95 -13.04 -23.69
C LEU A 16 1.73 -12.97 -22.17
N LEU A 17 2.77 -12.60 -21.44
CA LEU A 17 2.63 -12.20 -20.03
C LEU A 17 1.66 -11.03 -20.01
N ALA A 18 0.39 -11.30 -19.73
CA ALA A 18 -0.58 -10.25 -19.47
C ALA A 18 0.01 -9.35 -18.36
N ALA A 19 -0.03 -8.03 -18.55
CA ALA A 19 0.41 -7.09 -17.53
C ALA A 19 -0.28 -7.45 -16.21
N ALA A 20 0.50 -7.57 -15.14
CA ALA A 20 -0.05 -7.95 -13.85
C ALA A 20 -1.16 -6.97 -13.46
N GLN A 21 -2.36 -7.48 -13.26
CA GLN A 21 -3.48 -6.67 -12.74
C GLN A 21 -3.11 -6.24 -11.31
N PRO A 22 -3.26 -4.97 -10.94
CA PRO A 22 -2.87 -4.49 -9.60
C PRO A 22 -3.71 -5.11 -8.48
N LEU A 23 -4.88 -5.62 -8.80
CA LEU A 23 -5.77 -6.37 -7.91
C LEU A 23 -6.05 -7.75 -8.48
N VAL A 24 -6.11 -8.75 -7.59
CA VAL A 24 -6.55 -10.11 -7.94
C VAL A 24 -7.68 -10.53 -7.00
N THR A 25 -8.65 -11.25 -7.53
CA THR A 25 -9.72 -11.87 -6.76
C THR A 25 -9.25 -13.16 -6.08
N PRO A 26 -9.95 -13.68 -5.05
CA PRO A 26 -9.67 -14.98 -4.48
C PRO A 26 -9.66 -16.11 -5.51
N ALA A 27 -10.58 -16.10 -6.47
CA ALA A 27 -10.66 -17.14 -7.52
C ALA A 27 -9.44 -17.10 -8.46
N GLU A 28 -9.02 -15.89 -8.89
CA GLU A 28 -7.83 -15.73 -9.74
C GLU A 28 -6.55 -16.16 -9.02
N LEU A 29 -6.38 -15.78 -7.75
CA LEU A 29 -5.22 -16.22 -6.97
C LEU A 29 -5.26 -17.75 -6.76
N SER A 30 -6.42 -18.32 -6.45
CA SER A 30 -6.57 -19.77 -6.27
C SER A 30 -6.14 -20.57 -7.50
N ALA A 31 -6.47 -20.10 -8.70
CA ALA A 31 -6.07 -20.72 -9.96
C ALA A 31 -4.55 -20.67 -10.21
N ARG A 32 -3.84 -19.78 -9.51
CA ARG A 32 -2.41 -19.53 -9.69
C ARG A 32 -1.51 -20.14 -8.59
N LEU A 33 -2.08 -20.80 -7.58
CA LEU A 33 -1.31 -21.35 -6.46
C LEU A 33 -0.22 -22.36 -6.87
N ALA A 34 -0.37 -23.04 -8.01
CA ALA A 34 0.59 -23.98 -8.55
C ALA A 34 1.73 -23.31 -9.36
N GLU A 35 1.70 -21.99 -9.59
CA GLU A 35 2.75 -21.29 -10.32
C GLU A 35 4.04 -21.24 -9.47
N PRO A 36 5.16 -21.88 -9.90
CA PRO A 36 6.36 -22.00 -9.06
C PRO A 36 7.08 -20.66 -8.85
N GLN A 37 6.87 -19.72 -9.77
CA GLN A 37 7.45 -18.37 -9.70
C GLN A 37 6.67 -17.42 -8.80
N LEU A 38 5.38 -17.70 -8.52
CA LEU A 38 4.54 -16.83 -7.73
C LEU A 38 5.03 -16.76 -6.28
N ARG A 39 5.11 -15.55 -5.73
CA ARG A 39 5.32 -15.30 -4.30
C ARG A 39 4.07 -14.67 -3.71
N ILE A 40 3.48 -15.34 -2.74
CA ILE A 40 2.36 -14.82 -1.96
C ILE A 40 2.95 -14.31 -0.66
N VAL A 41 2.86 -13.01 -0.42
CA VAL A 41 3.45 -12.35 0.76
C VAL A 41 2.35 -12.03 1.75
N ASP A 42 2.29 -12.78 2.84
CA ASP A 42 1.32 -12.58 3.92
C ASP A 42 1.88 -11.56 4.92
N ILE A 43 1.26 -10.38 4.94
CA ILE A 43 1.71 -9.25 5.76
C ILE A 43 0.97 -9.13 7.08
N ARG A 44 0.07 -10.07 7.41
CA ARG A 44 -0.69 -10.04 8.66
C ARG A 44 0.25 -10.02 9.86
N ASP A 45 -0.04 -9.16 10.80
CA ASP A 45 0.79 -8.88 11.97
C ASP A 45 0.03 -9.10 13.27
N GLY A 46 0.72 -9.03 14.39
CA GLY A 46 0.17 -9.23 15.72
C GLY A 46 0.15 -10.69 16.17
N ARG A 47 -0.34 -10.91 17.39
CA ARG A 47 -0.47 -12.23 18.01
C ARG A 47 -1.82 -12.31 18.72
N ASN A 48 -2.43 -13.48 18.70
CA ASN A 48 -3.63 -13.80 19.49
C ASN A 48 -3.26 -14.12 20.95
N ASP A 49 -4.26 -14.40 21.79
CA ASP A 49 -4.09 -14.74 23.20
C ASP A 49 -3.24 -16.01 23.43
N ALA A 50 -3.17 -16.90 22.46
CA ALA A 50 -2.29 -18.07 22.47
C ALA A 50 -0.87 -17.79 21.97
N GLY A 51 -0.52 -16.52 21.70
CA GLY A 51 0.77 -16.08 21.23
C GLY A 51 1.07 -16.39 19.74
N LYS A 52 0.09 -16.92 18.98
CA LYS A 52 0.23 -17.24 17.57
C LYS A 52 -0.08 -16.04 16.67
N THR A 53 0.71 -15.87 15.63
CA THR A 53 0.40 -14.91 14.56
C THR A 53 -0.79 -15.39 13.73
N PRO A 54 -1.51 -14.50 13.03
CA PRO A 54 -2.56 -14.90 12.09
C PRO A 54 -2.07 -15.87 11.00
N TYR A 55 -0.82 -15.73 10.56
CA TYR A 55 -0.17 -16.65 9.63
C TYR A 55 0.00 -18.05 10.22
N GLU A 56 0.50 -18.17 11.45
CA GLU A 56 0.68 -19.46 12.15
C GLU A 56 -0.65 -20.16 12.47
N VAL A 57 -1.74 -19.41 12.58
CA VAL A 57 -3.09 -20.00 12.77
C VAL A 57 -3.58 -20.62 11.47
N ALA A 58 -3.55 -19.88 10.38
CA ALA A 58 -3.90 -20.36 9.04
C ALA A 58 -3.54 -19.31 7.98
N HIS A 59 -3.02 -19.75 6.84
CA HIS A 59 -2.64 -18.89 5.72
C HIS A 59 -3.01 -19.52 4.38
N ILE A 60 -2.98 -18.74 3.30
CA ILE A 60 -3.14 -19.23 1.93
C ILE A 60 -1.96 -20.13 1.58
N ALA A 61 -2.21 -21.28 0.98
CA ALA A 61 -1.14 -22.22 0.59
C ALA A 61 -0.03 -21.51 -0.19
N ASN A 62 1.21 -21.86 0.08
CA ASN A 62 2.43 -21.25 -0.48
C ASN A 62 2.69 -19.78 -0.07
N ALA A 63 1.90 -19.21 0.83
CA ALA A 63 2.18 -17.87 1.36
C ALA A 63 3.43 -17.86 2.25
N LEU A 64 4.22 -16.80 2.14
CA LEU A 64 5.42 -16.53 2.93
C LEU A 64 5.14 -15.44 3.97
N PRO A 65 5.50 -15.63 5.24
CA PRO A 65 5.25 -14.64 6.28
C PRO A 65 6.22 -13.46 6.18
N ALA A 66 5.67 -12.27 5.98
CA ALA A 66 6.41 -11.03 6.03
C ALA A 66 5.56 -9.95 6.73
N PRO A 67 5.41 -10.03 8.07
CA PRO A 67 4.51 -9.16 8.82
C PRO A 67 4.76 -7.68 8.54
N TYR A 68 3.70 -6.88 8.55
CA TYR A 68 3.70 -5.48 8.14
C TYR A 68 4.76 -4.64 8.85
N SER A 69 5.07 -4.96 10.10
CA SER A 69 6.13 -4.30 10.86
C SER A 69 7.51 -4.34 10.19
N LYS A 70 7.82 -5.36 9.37
CA LYS A 70 9.08 -5.44 8.61
C LYS A 70 9.19 -4.41 7.47
N TRP A 71 8.08 -3.79 7.08
CA TRP A 71 7.98 -2.82 6.00
C TRP A 71 7.90 -1.38 6.49
N ARG A 72 8.09 -1.17 7.80
CA ARG A 72 7.91 0.11 8.47
C ARG A 72 9.21 0.65 9.06
N GLY A 73 9.23 1.94 9.26
CA GLY A 73 10.29 2.60 10.01
C GLY A 73 10.20 2.37 11.53
N PRO A 74 11.08 3.00 12.31
CA PRO A 74 11.08 2.90 13.77
C PRO A 74 9.82 3.50 14.40
N LYS A 75 9.58 3.18 15.68
CA LYS A 75 8.35 3.59 16.40
C LYS A 75 8.10 5.09 16.44
N ASP A 76 9.16 5.87 16.50
CA ASP A 76 9.11 7.34 16.50
C ASP A 76 8.82 7.93 15.12
N ASN A 77 9.20 7.23 14.04
CA ASN A 77 8.87 7.60 12.67
C ASN A 77 8.44 6.35 11.84
N PRO A 78 7.27 5.78 12.12
CA PRO A 78 6.84 4.54 11.46
C PRO A 78 6.56 4.73 9.96
N GLY A 79 6.49 5.97 9.48
CA GLY A 79 6.39 6.32 8.07
C GLY A 79 7.69 6.11 7.29
N LYS A 80 8.83 6.25 7.93
CA LYS A 80 10.14 6.13 7.27
C LYS A 80 10.28 4.82 6.52
N LEU A 81 10.79 4.90 5.29
CA LEU A 81 11.06 3.71 4.49
C LEU A 81 12.26 2.95 5.10
N PRO A 82 12.19 1.62 5.25
CA PRO A 82 13.37 0.84 5.60
C PRO A 82 14.50 1.06 4.59
N GLY A 83 15.75 1.02 5.04
CA GLY A 83 16.90 1.20 4.17
C GLY A 83 17.01 0.09 3.10
N GLU A 84 17.70 0.41 1.99
CA GLU A 84 17.89 -0.51 0.86
C GLU A 84 18.50 -1.86 1.29
N GLU A 85 19.42 -1.86 2.25
CA GLU A 85 20.04 -3.08 2.76
C GLU A 85 19.04 -3.98 3.50
N ALA A 86 18.20 -3.40 4.37
CA ALA A 86 17.16 -4.13 5.08
C ALA A 86 16.11 -4.70 4.13
N LEU A 87 15.67 -3.91 3.14
CA LEU A 87 14.76 -4.37 2.09
C LEU A 87 15.41 -5.44 1.21
N THR A 88 16.69 -5.30 0.86
CA THR A 88 17.44 -6.32 0.11
C THR A 88 17.44 -7.66 0.86
N THR A 89 17.76 -7.63 2.15
CA THR A 89 17.76 -8.83 3.01
C THR A 89 16.36 -9.45 3.07
N LEU A 90 15.31 -8.65 3.25
CA LEU A 90 13.93 -9.12 3.30
C LEU A 90 13.51 -9.75 1.97
N LEU A 91 13.72 -9.07 0.84
CA LEU A 91 13.28 -9.56 -0.47
C LEU A 91 14.03 -10.84 -0.88
N ARG A 92 15.33 -10.90 -0.59
CA ARG A 92 16.12 -12.13 -0.80
C ARG A 92 15.57 -13.30 -0.01
N SER A 93 15.24 -13.11 1.27
CA SER A 93 14.69 -14.18 2.11
C SER A 93 13.35 -14.70 1.62
N LEU A 94 12.58 -13.87 0.90
CA LEU A 94 11.30 -14.23 0.28
C LEU A 94 11.46 -14.80 -1.14
N GLY A 95 12.69 -14.93 -1.66
CA GLY A 95 12.95 -15.39 -3.02
C GLY A 95 12.38 -14.45 -4.09
N ILE A 96 12.35 -13.14 -3.82
CA ILE A 96 11.81 -12.11 -4.71
C ILE A 96 12.95 -11.41 -5.45
N ASP A 97 12.82 -11.27 -6.76
CA ASP A 97 13.62 -10.42 -7.63
C ASP A 97 12.73 -9.49 -8.47
N ALA A 98 13.33 -8.69 -9.37
CA ALA A 98 12.61 -7.71 -10.16
C ALA A 98 11.51 -8.29 -11.06
N ALA A 99 11.62 -9.52 -11.50
CA ALA A 99 10.68 -10.18 -12.42
C ALA A 99 9.70 -11.13 -11.70
N THR A 100 9.89 -11.36 -10.40
CA THR A 100 9.05 -12.26 -9.61
C THR A 100 7.62 -11.73 -9.51
N PRO A 101 6.59 -12.51 -9.90
CA PRO A 101 5.20 -12.17 -9.64
C PRO A 101 4.91 -12.23 -8.13
N VAL A 102 4.40 -11.16 -7.56
CA VAL A 102 4.10 -11.06 -6.14
C VAL A 102 2.65 -10.71 -5.91
N VAL A 103 1.98 -11.44 -5.01
CA VAL A 103 0.65 -11.09 -4.50
C VAL A 103 0.77 -10.77 -3.01
N VAL A 104 0.41 -9.54 -2.63
CA VAL A 104 0.35 -9.11 -1.23
C VAL A 104 -0.98 -9.52 -0.62
N VAL A 105 -0.93 -10.20 0.53
CA VAL A 105 -2.09 -10.71 1.27
C VAL A 105 -2.14 -10.07 2.65
N TYR A 106 -3.28 -9.53 3.01
CA TYR A 106 -3.60 -8.88 4.29
C TYR A 106 -4.87 -9.49 4.89
N GLU A 107 -5.27 -9.14 6.12
CA GLU A 107 -6.43 -9.77 6.77
C GLU A 107 -7.76 -9.45 6.06
N GLY A 108 -7.96 -8.20 5.64
CA GLY A 108 -9.20 -7.76 5.02
C GLY A 108 -10.24 -7.28 6.03
N SER A 109 -9.82 -6.73 7.16
CA SER A 109 -10.70 -6.29 8.23
C SER A 109 -11.38 -4.94 7.95
N SER A 110 -10.69 -4.02 7.27
CA SER A 110 -11.17 -2.66 7.01
C SER A 110 -10.43 -1.99 5.85
N SER A 111 -10.89 -0.80 5.44
CA SER A 111 -10.17 0.06 4.48
C SER A 111 -8.77 0.47 5.00
N THR A 112 -8.63 0.65 6.32
CA THR A 112 -7.33 0.90 6.95
C THR A 112 -6.38 -0.29 6.74
N ASP A 113 -6.85 -1.50 6.90
CA ASP A 113 -6.06 -2.71 6.71
C ASP A 113 -5.59 -2.88 5.23
N PHE A 114 -6.42 -2.49 4.25
CA PHE A 114 -5.98 -2.38 2.85
C PHE A 114 -4.79 -1.42 2.70
N GLY A 115 -4.73 -0.35 3.48
CA GLY A 115 -3.61 0.60 3.47
C GLY A 115 -2.27 -0.06 3.80
N ALA A 116 -2.24 -1.13 4.62
CA ALA A 116 -1.03 -1.93 4.85
C ALA A 116 -0.60 -2.65 3.57
N ALA A 117 -1.53 -3.29 2.87
CA ALA A 117 -1.25 -3.97 1.61
C ALA A 117 -0.77 -2.99 0.52
N ALA A 118 -1.44 -1.85 0.39
CA ALA A 118 -1.05 -0.79 -0.54
C ALA A 118 0.35 -0.23 -0.23
N ARG A 119 0.69 -0.08 1.06
CA ARG A 119 2.03 0.36 1.47
C ARG A 119 3.12 -0.66 1.13
N VAL A 120 2.86 -1.95 1.32
CA VAL A 120 3.81 -3.01 0.95
C VAL A 120 3.94 -3.09 -0.57
N TYR A 121 2.82 -3.04 -1.31
CA TYR A 121 2.82 -2.97 -2.77
C TYR A 121 3.69 -1.81 -3.29
N TRP A 122 3.46 -0.59 -2.76
CA TRP A 122 4.25 0.59 -3.11
C TRP A 122 5.73 0.40 -2.78
N THR A 123 6.06 -0.17 -1.62
CA THR A 123 7.45 -0.44 -1.21
C THR A 123 8.14 -1.41 -2.17
N LEU A 124 7.46 -2.50 -2.55
CA LEU A 124 7.95 -3.47 -3.54
C LEU A 124 8.17 -2.81 -4.91
N LYS A 125 7.23 -1.97 -5.35
CA LYS A 125 7.35 -1.25 -6.62
C LYS A 125 8.52 -0.27 -6.58
N ALA A 126 8.64 0.52 -5.52
CA ALA A 126 9.76 1.43 -5.32
C ALA A 126 11.11 0.69 -5.22
N ALA A 127 11.13 -0.54 -4.71
CA ALA A 127 12.29 -1.41 -4.69
C ALA A 127 12.62 -2.06 -6.05
N GLY A 128 11.82 -1.84 -7.10
CA GLY A 128 12.07 -2.31 -8.46
C GLY A 128 11.38 -3.62 -8.85
N VAL A 129 10.44 -4.14 -8.05
CA VAL A 129 9.64 -5.33 -8.40
C VAL A 129 8.53 -4.92 -9.38
N LYS A 130 8.38 -5.65 -10.50
CA LYS A 130 7.56 -5.22 -11.64
C LYS A 130 6.16 -5.83 -11.68
N HIS A 131 5.97 -7.05 -11.18
CA HIS A 131 4.73 -7.81 -11.32
C HIS A 131 4.04 -7.95 -9.96
N LEU A 132 3.25 -6.95 -9.61
CA LEU A 132 2.66 -6.81 -8.28
C LEU A 132 1.14 -6.85 -8.34
N SER A 133 0.53 -7.52 -7.37
CA SER A 133 -0.91 -7.50 -7.13
C SER A 133 -1.21 -7.48 -5.64
N ILE A 134 -2.42 -7.03 -5.28
CA ILE A 134 -3.00 -7.17 -3.95
C ILE A 134 -4.20 -8.12 -4.05
N LEU A 135 -4.34 -9.07 -3.12
CA LEU A 135 -5.55 -9.86 -2.98
C LEU A 135 -6.70 -8.96 -2.50
N ASN A 136 -7.63 -8.61 -3.40
CA ASN A 136 -8.73 -7.69 -3.09
C ASN A 136 -9.65 -8.28 -2.02
N GLY A 137 -9.81 -7.58 -0.90
CA GLY A 137 -10.57 -8.03 0.27
C GLY A 137 -9.80 -8.98 1.22
N GLY A 138 -8.53 -9.29 0.93
CA GLY A 138 -7.64 -10.03 1.82
C GLY A 138 -8.08 -11.46 2.13
N VAL A 139 -7.57 -12.00 3.24
CA VAL A 139 -7.91 -13.37 3.72
C VAL A 139 -9.38 -13.48 4.08
N LYS A 140 -10.04 -12.40 4.51
CA LYS A 140 -11.48 -12.38 4.76
C LYS A 140 -12.28 -12.72 3.50
N ALA A 141 -11.93 -12.13 2.34
CA ALA A 141 -12.56 -12.46 1.07
C ALA A 141 -12.23 -13.90 0.60
N TRP A 142 -11.00 -14.37 0.85
CA TRP A 142 -10.60 -15.76 0.60
C TRP A 142 -11.48 -16.76 1.35
N ARG A 143 -11.69 -16.53 2.66
CA ARG A 143 -12.58 -17.35 3.50
C ARG A 143 -14.03 -17.25 3.03
N ALA A 144 -14.50 -16.07 2.66
CA ALA A 144 -15.88 -15.89 2.16
C ALA A 144 -16.13 -16.62 0.82
N ALA A 145 -15.08 -16.83 0.03
CA ALA A 145 -15.12 -17.67 -1.18
C ALA A 145 -15.02 -19.18 -0.87
N ASN A 146 -15.00 -19.60 0.41
CA ASN A 146 -14.84 -20.98 0.86
C ASN A 146 -13.57 -21.66 0.32
N LEU A 147 -12.50 -20.91 0.10
CA LEU A 147 -11.23 -21.45 -0.36
C LEU A 147 -10.39 -21.96 0.82
N PRO A 148 -9.61 -23.04 0.61
CA PRO A 148 -8.88 -23.70 1.69
C PRO A 148 -7.71 -22.84 2.18
N LEU A 149 -7.40 -22.98 3.46
CA LEU A 149 -6.22 -22.45 4.12
C LEU A 149 -5.29 -23.60 4.51
N SER A 150 -4.01 -23.27 4.72
CA SER A 150 -2.93 -24.18 5.11
C SER A 150 -2.28 -23.71 6.41
N THR A 151 -1.55 -24.62 7.05
CA THR A 151 -0.59 -24.33 8.13
C THR A 151 0.84 -24.72 7.73
N GLU A 152 1.03 -25.23 6.51
CA GLU A 152 2.34 -25.65 6.00
C GLU A 152 3.17 -24.43 5.61
N VAL A 153 4.36 -24.29 6.19
CA VAL A 153 5.28 -23.20 5.89
C VAL A 153 6.14 -23.56 4.69
N PRO A 154 5.97 -22.86 3.56
CA PRO A 154 6.75 -23.18 2.36
C PRO A 154 8.20 -22.76 2.52
N THR A 155 9.10 -23.49 1.87
CA THR A 155 10.52 -23.15 1.77
C THR A 155 10.80 -22.62 0.36
N VAL A 156 11.47 -21.47 0.28
CA VAL A 156 11.90 -20.86 -0.98
C VAL A 156 13.41 -20.63 -0.96
N ALA A 157 14.06 -20.80 -2.10
CA ALA A 157 15.46 -20.43 -2.26
C ALA A 157 15.57 -18.89 -2.22
N PRO A 158 16.55 -18.34 -1.47
CA PRO A 158 16.81 -16.91 -1.49
C PRO A 158 17.16 -16.41 -2.88
N SER A 159 16.71 -15.20 -3.22
CA SER A 159 17.12 -14.53 -4.46
C SER A 159 18.49 -13.83 -4.28
N THR A 160 19.03 -13.32 -5.39
CA THR A 160 20.25 -12.49 -5.38
C THR A 160 19.97 -11.01 -5.61
N PHE A 161 18.69 -10.63 -5.59
CA PHE A 161 18.22 -9.27 -5.88
C PHE A 161 18.85 -8.24 -4.94
N THR A 162 19.17 -7.08 -5.48
CA THR A 162 19.64 -5.92 -4.70
C THR A 162 18.69 -4.76 -4.94
N VAL A 163 18.12 -4.27 -3.86
CA VAL A 163 17.17 -3.15 -3.89
C VAL A 163 17.89 -1.85 -4.24
N LYS A 164 17.30 -1.12 -5.16
CA LYS A 164 17.56 0.28 -5.47
C LYS A 164 16.22 0.98 -5.47
N ILE A 165 16.07 1.95 -4.58
CA ILE A 165 14.81 2.70 -4.47
C ILE A 165 14.66 3.67 -5.65
N ASP A 166 13.54 3.56 -6.35
CA ASP A 166 13.18 4.47 -7.43
C ASP A 166 12.71 5.83 -6.86
N PRO A 167 13.46 6.91 -7.05
CA PRO A 167 13.10 8.23 -6.55
C PRO A 167 11.86 8.82 -7.24
N ALA A 168 11.46 8.28 -8.39
CA ALA A 168 10.23 8.72 -9.07
C ALA A 168 8.95 8.35 -8.30
N LEU A 169 9.02 7.39 -7.37
CA LEU A 169 7.88 6.92 -6.58
C LEU A 169 7.87 7.50 -5.15
N VAL A 170 8.99 8.07 -4.70
CA VAL A 170 9.16 8.55 -3.32
C VAL A 170 9.26 10.07 -3.31
N ALA A 171 8.42 10.74 -2.55
CA ALA A 171 8.60 12.15 -2.25
C ALA A 171 9.40 12.30 -0.95
N THR A 172 10.48 13.05 -0.99
CA THR A 172 11.25 13.41 0.20
C THR A 172 10.64 14.63 0.91
N GLN A 173 11.02 14.85 2.16
CA GLN A 173 10.58 16.03 2.91
C GLN A 173 10.99 17.34 2.21
N ASP A 174 12.19 17.40 1.64
CA ASP A 174 12.69 18.58 0.95
C ASP A 174 11.93 18.83 -0.36
N GLU A 175 11.61 17.76 -1.12
CA GLU A 175 10.75 17.89 -2.30
C GLU A 175 9.37 18.43 -1.92
N VAL A 176 8.74 17.88 -0.87
CA VAL A 176 7.43 18.37 -0.38
C VAL A 176 7.54 19.83 0.06
N ALA A 177 8.56 20.20 0.82
CA ALA A 177 8.79 21.59 1.23
C ALA A 177 8.93 22.54 0.04
N SER A 178 9.59 22.10 -1.03
CA SER A 178 9.79 22.88 -2.24
C SER A 178 8.52 23.17 -3.03
N VAL A 179 7.46 22.38 -2.85
CA VAL A 179 6.18 22.49 -3.60
C VAL A 179 5.01 23.03 -2.77
N ILE A 180 5.19 23.25 -1.47
CA ILE A 180 4.19 23.88 -0.62
C ILE A 180 3.75 25.22 -1.19
N GLY A 181 2.44 25.42 -1.33
CA GLY A 181 1.85 26.64 -1.88
C GLY A 181 1.97 26.80 -3.40
N LYS A 182 2.52 25.81 -4.11
CA LYS A 182 2.58 25.80 -5.58
C LYS A 182 1.42 24.98 -6.16
N GLU A 183 0.70 25.55 -7.12
CA GLU A 183 -0.38 24.87 -7.83
C GLU A 183 0.10 23.80 -8.82
N SER A 184 1.41 23.77 -9.12
CA SER A 184 2.00 22.83 -10.08
C SER A 184 1.99 21.38 -9.59
N VAL A 185 1.94 21.15 -8.27
CA VAL A 185 1.90 19.81 -7.64
C VAL A 185 0.77 19.76 -6.63
N ARG A 186 -0.08 18.75 -6.74
CA ARG A 186 -1.13 18.49 -5.76
C ARG A 186 -0.55 17.79 -4.53
N LEU A 187 -0.75 18.36 -3.35
CA LEU A 187 -0.58 17.69 -2.07
C LEU A 187 -1.92 17.06 -1.66
N LEU A 188 -1.98 15.74 -1.52
CA LEU A 188 -3.20 15.00 -1.26
C LEU A 188 -3.14 14.34 0.12
N ASP A 189 -3.92 14.86 1.06
CA ASP A 189 -4.05 14.32 2.41
C ASP A 189 -5.09 13.19 2.43
N ALA A 190 -4.64 11.96 2.72
CA ALA A 190 -5.45 10.75 2.72
C ALA A 190 -6.14 10.46 4.05
N ARG A 191 -6.05 11.36 5.01
CA ARG A 191 -6.58 11.17 6.38
C ARG A 191 -8.07 11.50 6.46
N PRO A 192 -8.78 10.89 7.43
CA PRO A 192 -10.10 11.38 7.84
C PRO A 192 -10.10 12.89 8.16
N ALA A 193 -11.26 13.52 7.93
CA ALA A 193 -11.40 14.98 8.04
C ALA A 193 -10.92 15.55 9.38
N GLY A 194 -11.15 14.87 10.51
CA GLY A 194 -10.71 15.34 11.83
C GLY A 194 -9.18 15.53 11.94
N PHE A 195 -8.38 14.67 11.26
CA PHE A 195 -6.93 14.87 11.18
C PHE A 195 -6.56 16.06 10.30
N PHE A 196 -7.22 16.21 9.15
CA PHE A 196 -6.99 17.31 8.22
C PHE A 196 -7.33 18.66 8.85
N LEU A 197 -8.44 18.73 9.58
CA LEU A 197 -8.91 19.94 10.26
C LEU A 197 -8.14 20.26 11.56
N GLY A 198 -7.22 19.35 11.98
CA GLY A 198 -6.44 19.55 13.19
C GLY A 198 -7.18 19.24 14.50
N GLU A 199 -8.35 18.61 14.42
CA GLU A 199 -9.15 18.19 15.58
C GLU A 199 -8.49 17.04 16.35
N THR A 200 -7.67 16.26 15.66
CA THR A 200 -6.87 15.17 16.23
C THR A 200 -5.52 15.05 15.53
N ARG A 201 -4.59 14.30 16.13
CA ARG A 201 -3.27 14.03 15.57
C ARG A 201 -2.80 12.60 15.87
N HIS A 202 -1.89 12.10 15.08
CA HIS A 202 -1.19 10.85 15.40
C HIS A 202 -0.30 11.03 16.63
N ALA A 203 -0.21 10.02 17.50
CA ALA A 203 0.55 10.10 18.76
C ALA A 203 2.02 10.51 18.57
N ALA A 204 2.67 10.05 17.48
CA ALA A 204 4.04 10.43 17.15
C ALA A 204 4.17 11.82 16.50
N ALA A 205 3.09 12.48 16.08
CA ALA A 205 3.13 13.83 15.52
C ALA A 205 3.24 14.89 16.62
N LYS A 206 4.06 15.90 16.43
CA LYS A 206 4.22 17.02 17.38
C LYS A 206 3.10 18.03 17.26
N THR A 207 2.57 18.25 16.06
CA THR A 207 1.59 19.30 15.75
C THR A 207 0.42 18.69 14.98
N PRO A 208 -0.86 19.02 15.32
CA PRO A 208 -2.02 18.66 14.52
C PRO A 208 -2.11 19.52 13.25
N GLY A 209 -3.08 19.19 12.37
CA GLY A 209 -3.32 19.94 11.14
C GLY A 209 -2.74 19.24 9.92
N THR A 210 -2.55 19.99 8.83
CA THR A 210 -2.12 19.47 7.52
C THR A 210 -1.04 20.33 6.88
N LEU A 211 -0.54 19.91 5.72
CA LEU A 211 0.41 20.67 4.91
C LEU A 211 -0.34 21.79 4.16
N ALA A 212 0.27 22.97 4.07
CA ALA A 212 -0.35 24.12 3.41
C ALA A 212 -0.69 23.83 1.94
N GLY A 213 -1.89 24.18 1.52
CA GLY A 213 -2.39 23.94 0.16
C GLY A 213 -2.83 22.51 -0.11
N ALA A 214 -2.80 21.62 0.88
CA ALA A 214 -3.23 20.24 0.69
C ALA A 214 -4.75 20.14 0.47
N LYS A 215 -5.13 19.22 -0.43
CA LYS A 215 -6.50 18.76 -0.64
C LYS A 215 -6.75 17.51 0.18
N ASN A 216 -7.89 17.44 0.86
CA ASN A 216 -8.26 16.24 1.60
C ASN A 216 -9.10 15.29 0.73
N VAL A 217 -8.66 14.05 0.62
CA VAL A 217 -9.46 12.93 0.10
C VAL A 217 -9.21 11.73 1.00
N ASP A 218 -10.14 11.48 1.91
CA ASP A 218 -10.07 10.36 2.84
C ASP A 218 -9.89 9.04 2.08
N HIS A 219 -8.92 8.23 2.53
CA HIS A 219 -8.64 6.93 1.93
C HIS A 219 -9.84 5.98 1.91
N ALA A 220 -10.79 6.16 2.82
CA ALA A 220 -11.96 5.29 2.95
C ALA A 220 -13.00 5.48 1.82
N VAL A 221 -12.96 6.58 1.07
CA VAL A 221 -13.92 6.84 -0.02
C VAL A 221 -13.86 5.81 -1.16
N TRP A 222 -12.76 5.08 -1.27
CA TRP A 222 -12.54 4.05 -2.29
C TRP A 222 -13.18 2.70 -1.97
N PHE A 223 -13.88 2.60 -0.85
CA PHE A 223 -14.47 1.36 -0.34
C PHE A 223 -15.95 1.54 -0.04
N ALA A 224 -16.73 0.47 -0.14
CA ALA A 224 -18.06 0.46 0.44
C ALA A 224 -17.95 0.48 1.98
N PRO A 225 -18.91 1.06 2.71
CA PRO A 225 -18.91 1.08 4.16
C PRO A 225 -18.68 -0.32 4.76
N GLY A 226 -17.69 -0.44 5.65
CA GLY A 226 -17.33 -1.72 6.30
C GLY A 226 -16.58 -2.72 5.41
N SER A 227 -16.27 -2.37 4.15
CA SER A 227 -15.49 -3.19 3.22
C SER A 227 -14.00 -2.90 3.32
N SER A 228 -13.20 -3.92 3.03
CA SER A 228 -11.76 -3.80 2.77
C SER A 228 -11.43 -4.10 1.31
N ALA A 229 -12.41 -4.52 0.52
CA ALA A 229 -12.25 -4.67 -0.92
C ALA A 229 -12.46 -3.33 -1.62
N LEU A 230 -11.51 -2.96 -2.48
CA LEU A 230 -11.61 -1.75 -3.30
C LEU A 230 -12.84 -1.84 -4.21
N LEU A 231 -13.52 -0.72 -4.39
CA LEU A 231 -14.66 -0.60 -5.29
C LEU A 231 -14.25 -0.94 -6.74
N PRO A 232 -15.21 -1.34 -7.60
CA PRO A 232 -14.96 -1.54 -9.03
C PRO A 232 -14.35 -0.28 -9.68
N ALA A 233 -13.51 -0.47 -10.68
CA ALA A 233 -12.78 0.62 -11.35
C ALA A 233 -13.67 1.77 -11.83
N ALA A 234 -14.88 1.48 -12.33
CA ALA A 234 -15.83 2.50 -12.75
C ALA A 234 -16.32 3.39 -11.61
N ASP A 235 -16.54 2.82 -10.42
CA ASP A 235 -16.94 3.57 -9.23
C ASP A 235 -15.77 4.41 -8.70
N VAL A 236 -14.56 3.82 -8.68
CA VAL A 236 -13.32 4.53 -8.33
C VAL A 236 -13.12 5.74 -9.23
N GLN A 237 -13.30 5.57 -10.54
CA GLN A 237 -13.18 6.65 -11.52
C GLN A 237 -14.20 7.77 -11.25
N ARG A 238 -15.46 7.43 -10.99
CA ARG A 238 -16.52 8.40 -10.68
C ARG A 238 -16.20 9.18 -9.38
N ILE A 239 -15.70 8.50 -8.35
CA ILE A 239 -15.30 9.14 -7.09
C ILE A 239 -14.09 10.07 -7.32
N ALA A 240 -13.10 9.64 -8.08
CA ALA A 240 -11.92 10.46 -8.40
C ALA A 240 -12.30 11.74 -9.16
N GLN A 241 -13.22 11.65 -10.11
CA GLN A 241 -13.78 12.80 -10.85
C GLN A 241 -14.51 13.75 -9.90
N ALA A 242 -15.45 13.23 -9.10
CA ALA A 242 -16.20 14.03 -8.14
C ALA A 242 -15.29 14.69 -7.08
N SER A 243 -14.22 14.01 -6.69
CA SER A 243 -13.19 14.54 -5.79
C SER A 243 -12.23 15.49 -6.50
N GLY A 244 -12.29 15.67 -7.81
CA GLY A 244 -11.39 16.52 -8.62
C GLY A 244 -9.93 16.10 -8.47
N VAL A 245 -9.64 14.79 -8.42
CA VAL A 245 -8.28 14.23 -8.32
C VAL A 245 -7.88 13.41 -9.55
N GLN A 246 -8.80 13.18 -10.46
CA GLN A 246 -8.51 12.56 -11.75
C GLN A 246 -8.05 13.63 -12.74
N THR A 247 -6.76 13.90 -12.77
CA THR A 247 -6.12 14.89 -13.66
C THR A 247 -4.70 14.45 -13.95
N ASP A 248 -4.04 15.06 -14.93
CA ASP A 248 -2.62 14.87 -15.24
C ASP A 248 -1.67 15.65 -14.29
N GLN A 249 -2.21 16.28 -13.25
CA GLN A 249 -1.41 17.08 -12.32
C GLN A 249 -0.53 16.17 -11.46
N PRO A 250 0.79 16.40 -11.40
CA PRO A 250 1.67 15.71 -10.48
C PRO A 250 1.12 15.74 -9.07
N THR A 251 1.12 14.60 -8.39
CA THR A 251 0.47 14.45 -7.08
C THR A 251 1.41 13.81 -6.07
N VAL A 252 1.47 14.36 -4.86
CA VAL A 252 2.12 13.75 -3.71
C VAL A 252 1.06 13.37 -2.70
N SER A 253 0.88 12.08 -2.47
CA SER A 253 -0.03 11.56 -1.44
C SER A 253 0.69 11.46 -0.10
N PHE A 254 0.06 11.93 0.97
CA PHE A 254 0.54 11.83 2.34
C PHE A 254 -0.59 11.56 3.33
N CYS A 255 -0.26 11.16 4.56
CA CYS A 255 -1.21 11.01 5.67
C CYS A 255 -0.53 11.29 7.02
N ASN A 256 -0.61 10.39 8.00
CA ASN A 256 0.18 10.47 9.22
C ASN A 256 1.57 9.83 9.06
N THR A 257 1.63 8.61 8.48
CA THR A 257 2.80 7.72 8.42
C THR A 257 2.91 6.96 7.10
N GLY A 258 2.36 7.49 6.01
CA GLY A 258 2.39 6.87 4.68
C GLY A 258 1.60 5.56 4.55
N HIS A 259 0.67 5.29 5.46
CA HIS A 259 -0.17 4.10 5.48
C HIS A 259 -1.43 4.31 4.62
N TRP A 260 -2.33 5.22 5.03
CA TRP A 260 -3.51 5.58 4.26
C TRP A 260 -3.18 6.26 2.93
N ALA A 261 -2.09 7.04 2.93
CA ALA A 261 -1.58 7.68 1.71
C ALA A 261 -1.22 6.67 0.62
N ALA A 262 -0.78 5.48 0.99
CA ALA A 262 -0.49 4.42 0.03
C ALA A 262 -1.77 3.92 -0.67
N THR A 263 -2.93 3.96 -0.02
CA THR A 263 -4.22 3.67 -0.65
C THR A 263 -4.53 4.68 -1.75
N ASN A 264 -4.43 5.99 -1.48
CA ASN A 264 -4.66 7.02 -2.48
C ASN A 264 -3.62 6.93 -3.63
N TRP A 265 -2.35 6.69 -3.30
CA TRP A 265 -1.31 6.47 -4.29
C TRP A 265 -1.66 5.27 -5.19
N PHE A 266 -2.04 4.13 -4.60
CA PHE A 266 -2.41 2.90 -5.33
C PHE A 266 -3.61 3.14 -6.26
N VAL A 267 -4.64 3.82 -5.78
CA VAL A 267 -5.81 4.15 -6.58
C VAL A 267 -5.43 5.05 -7.76
N LEU A 268 -4.71 6.13 -7.50
CA LEU A 268 -4.36 7.08 -8.56
C LEU A 268 -3.37 6.48 -9.57
N SER A 269 -2.30 5.85 -9.10
CA SER A 269 -1.23 5.32 -9.94
C SER A 269 -1.63 4.01 -10.63
N GLU A 270 -2.13 3.03 -9.86
CA GLU A 270 -2.28 1.67 -10.36
C GLU A 270 -3.67 1.38 -10.93
N VAL A 271 -4.73 1.94 -10.33
CA VAL A 271 -6.11 1.69 -10.79
C VAL A 271 -6.51 2.68 -11.88
N LEU A 272 -6.19 3.97 -11.70
CA LEU A 272 -6.53 5.03 -12.65
C LEU A 272 -5.42 5.33 -13.67
N GLY A 273 -4.23 4.76 -13.49
CA GLY A 273 -3.11 4.92 -14.42
C GLY A 273 -2.52 6.32 -14.50
N GLN A 274 -2.73 7.16 -13.47
CA GLN A 274 -2.16 8.51 -13.44
C GLN A 274 -0.64 8.44 -13.38
N LYS A 275 0.02 9.33 -14.11
CA LYS A 275 1.47 9.51 -14.07
C LYS A 275 1.87 10.46 -12.93
N ASP A 276 3.14 10.44 -12.57
CA ASP A 276 3.73 11.38 -11.61
C ASP A 276 3.00 11.44 -10.25
N VAL A 277 2.61 10.28 -9.74
CA VAL A 277 2.06 10.11 -8.40
C VAL A 277 3.15 9.60 -7.47
N LYS A 278 3.60 10.42 -6.52
CA LYS A 278 4.55 10.06 -5.48
C LYS A 278 3.86 9.82 -4.14
N LEU A 279 4.46 8.99 -3.31
CA LEU A 279 4.11 8.85 -1.89
C LEU A 279 5.13 9.60 -1.05
N TYR A 280 4.68 10.46 -0.13
CA TYR A 280 5.50 11.00 0.95
C TYR A 280 5.34 10.10 2.18
N PRO A 281 6.29 9.17 2.42
CA PRO A 281 6.07 8.09 3.40
C PRO A 281 6.12 8.57 4.85
N GLU A 282 6.97 9.54 5.20
CA GLU A 282 7.08 10.07 6.57
C GLU A 282 5.91 10.96 6.94
N SER A 283 5.25 11.55 5.97
CA SER A 283 3.96 12.26 6.11
C SER A 283 3.97 13.31 7.23
N THR A 284 2.81 13.56 7.88
CA THR A 284 2.72 14.60 8.92
C THR A 284 3.50 14.27 10.19
N VAL A 285 3.81 13.00 10.47
CA VAL A 285 4.67 12.64 11.61
C VAL A 285 6.08 13.18 11.35
N GLY A 286 6.74 12.79 10.28
CA GLY A 286 8.08 13.30 9.93
C GLY A 286 8.10 14.82 9.79
N TRP A 287 7.11 15.37 9.07
CA TRP A 287 6.97 16.81 8.86
C TRP A 287 6.90 17.62 10.16
N SER A 288 6.00 17.24 11.07
CA SER A 288 5.82 17.93 12.35
C SER A 288 6.99 17.75 13.32
N GLN A 289 7.67 16.60 13.27
CA GLN A 289 8.87 16.32 14.07
C GLN A 289 10.04 17.22 13.64
N ALA A 290 10.17 17.49 12.33
CA ALA A 290 11.12 18.43 11.78
C ALA A 290 10.80 19.89 12.10
N GLY A 291 9.66 20.18 12.77
CA GLY A 291 9.23 21.54 13.13
C GLY A 291 8.79 22.38 11.93
N LEU A 292 8.42 21.74 10.82
CA LEU A 292 7.99 22.43 9.61
C LEU A 292 6.56 22.96 9.75
N PRO A 293 6.20 24.06 9.03
CA PRO A 293 4.92 24.72 9.17
C PRO A 293 3.74 23.80 8.82
N MET A 294 2.68 23.88 9.63
CA MET A 294 1.40 23.21 9.40
C MET A 294 0.28 24.24 9.28
N THR A 295 -0.78 23.90 8.55
CA THR A 295 -2.04 24.65 8.50
C THR A 295 -3.14 23.88 9.24
N ASN A 296 -4.28 24.50 9.47
CA ASN A 296 -5.38 23.96 10.30
C ASN A 296 -4.90 23.60 11.72
N VAL A 297 -3.93 24.32 12.24
CA VAL A 297 -3.46 24.14 13.61
C VAL A 297 -4.44 24.86 14.54
N PRO A 298 -5.10 24.15 15.47
CA PRO A 298 -6.03 24.78 16.42
C PRO A 298 -5.33 25.84 17.27
N THR A 299 -6.08 26.86 17.70
CA THR A 299 -5.59 27.84 18.70
C THR A 299 -5.18 27.13 19.98
N ARG A 300 -4.32 27.74 20.79
CA ARG A 300 -3.88 27.16 22.08
C ARG A 300 -5.07 26.78 22.97
N LEU A 301 -6.13 27.61 22.99
CA LEU A 301 -7.36 27.33 23.75
C LEU A 301 -8.08 26.08 23.18
N ALA A 302 -8.21 25.97 21.86
CA ALA A 302 -8.82 24.81 21.23
C ALA A 302 -7.98 23.53 21.45
N GLN A 303 -6.65 23.62 21.41
CA GLN A 303 -5.77 22.49 21.74
C GLN A 303 -5.95 22.02 23.19
N PHE A 304 -6.07 22.95 24.14
CA PHE A 304 -6.35 22.60 25.53
C PHE A 304 -7.69 21.86 25.69
N TRP A 305 -8.74 22.31 25.00
CA TRP A 305 -10.04 21.62 25.01
C TRP A 305 -9.97 20.22 24.35
N LEU A 306 -9.22 20.05 23.27
CA LEU A 306 -9.01 18.75 22.66
C LEU A 306 -8.28 17.79 23.61
N GLN A 307 -7.21 18.25 24.28
CA GLN A 307 -6.49 17.46 25.28
C GLN A 307 -7.37 17.06 26.47
N LEU A 308 -8.24 17.96 26.93
CA LEU A 308 -9.23 17.66 27.99
C LEU A 308 -10.21 16.57 27.53
N LYS A 309 -10.72 16.63 26.31
CA LYS A 309 -11.62 15.62 25.74
C LYS A 309 -10.93 14.26 25.64
N GLU A 310 -9.69 14.22 25.13
CA GLU A 310 -8.88 12.99 25.08
C GLU A 310 -8.68 12.39 26.48
N ALA A 311 -8.36 13.22 27.48
CA ALA A 311 -8.14 12.79 28.86
C ALA A 311 -9.41 12.30 29.57
N THR A 312 -10.59 12.81 29.19
CA THR A 312 -11.89 12.45 29.79
C THR A 312 -12.61 11.31 29.06
N GLY A 313 -12.05 10.78 27.97
CA GLY A 313 -12.63 9.68 27.20
C GLY A 313 -13.91 10.05 26.42
N ASN A 314 -14.18 11.33 26.22
CA ASN A 314 -15.34 11.86 25.49
C ASN A 314 -14.98 12.23 24.03
N LEU A 315 -14.33 11.31 23.30
CA LEU A 315 -14.16 11.38 21.85
C LEU A 315 -14.95 10.30 21.16
#